data_50db36329d9283e1484d3ef76a1b25ef
#
_entry.id   50db36329d9283e1484d3ef76a1b25ef
#
_cell.length_a   1.000
_cell.length_b   1.000
_cell.length_c   1.000
_cell.angle_alpha   90.00
_cell.angle_beta   90.00
_cell.angle_gamma   90.00
#
_symmetry.space_group_name_H-M   'P 1'
#
loop_
_entity.id
_entity.type
_entity.pdbx_description
1 polymer ?
#
loop_
_entity_poly.entity_id
_entity_poly.type
_entity_poly.pdbx_seq_one_letter_code
_entity_poly.pdbx_strand_id
1 'polypeptide(L)' 'TLAARGVSGISKMVDHHREFAPLRRATEQGEVGDTALFLISPLGRGITGEVIYVDGGYHILGSLASVD' A
#
# COMPACT_ATOMS: atom_id res chain seq x y z
N THR A 1 -1.24 12.23 -0.72
CA THR A 1 -0.52 13.49 -0.42
C THR A 1 -0.81 14.55 -1.46
N LEU A 2 -0.52 15.80 -1.13
CA LEU A 2 -0.65 16.89 -2.11
C LEU A 2 0.27 16.68 -3.31
N ALA A 3 1.46 16.17 -3.08
CA ALA A 3 2.39 15.88 -4.16
C ALA A 3 1.85 14.81 -5.11
N ALA A 4 1.23 13.78 -4.57
CA ALA A 4 0.63 12.72 -5.36
C ALA A 4 -0.55 13.23 -6.21
N ARG A 5 -1.34 14.14 -5.67
CA ARG A 5 -2.48 14.73 -6.39
C ARG A 5 -2.06 15.51 -7.63
N GLY A 6 -0.82 16.01 -7.64
CA GLY A 6 -0.29 16.72 -8.79
C GLY A 6 0.24 15.83 -9.89
N VAL A 7 0.30 14.53 -9.68
CA VAL A 7 0.82 13.59 -10.67
C VAL A 7 -0.30 13.17 -11.62
N SER A 8 -0.02 13.31 -12.93
CA SER A 8 -0.98 12.90 -13.96
C SER A 8 -1.27 11.41 -13.86
N GLY A 9 -2.54 11.04 -13.87
CA GLY A 9 -2.97 9.65 -13.83
C GLY A 9 -3.03 9.02 -12.44
N ILE A 10 -2.74 9.78 -11.37
CA ILE A 10 -2.75 9.23 -10.02
C ILE A 10 -4.13 8.71 -9.62
N SER A 11 -5.22 9.35 -10.02
CA SER A 11 -6.55 8.89 -9.67
C SER A 11 -6.90 7.57 -10.34
N LYS A 12 -6.42 7.34 -11.56
CA LYS A 12 -6.58 6.04 -12.25
C LYS A 12 -5.79 4.95 -11.55
N MET A 13 -4.60 5.26 -11.06
CA MET A 13 -3.77 4.32 -10.31
C MET A 13 -4.43 3.94 -9.00
N VAL A 14 -5.02 4.89 -8.30
CA VAL A 14 -5.74 4.64 -7.05
C VAL A 14 -6.97 3.78 -7.31
N ASP A 15 -7.72 4.07 -8.36
CA ASP A 15 -8.90 3.30 -8.72
C ASP A 15 -8.56 1.86 -9.07
N HIS A 16 -7.46 1.67 -9.82
CA HIS A 16 -6.97 0.34 -10.17
C HIS A 16 -6.58 -0.44 -8.90
N HIS A 17 -5.85 0.21 -8.00
CA HIS A 17 -5.44 -0.39 -6.73
C HIS A 17 -6.68 -0.82 -5.92
N ARG A 18 -7.67 0.07 -5.82
CA ARG A 18 -8.90 -0.20 -5.09
C ARG A 18 -9.64 -1.41 -5.65
N GLU A 19 -9.63 -1.55 -6.97
CA GLU A 19 -10.35 -2.62 -7.64
C GLU A 19 -9.62 -3.97 -7.53
N PHE A 20 -8.30 -3.99 -7.59
CA PHE A 20 -7.53 -5.22 -7.73
C PHE A 20 -6.75 -5.63 -6.48
N ALA A 21 -6.45 -4.74 -5.56
CA ALA A 21 -5.78 -5.12 -4.33
C ALA A 21 -6.60 -6.16 -3.56
N PRO A 22 -5.99 -7.16 -2.98
CA PRO A 22 -6.72 -8.17 -2.20
C PRO A 22 -7.69 -7.61 -1.17
N LEU A 23 -7.35 -6.51 -0.51
CA LEU A 23 -8.25 -5.87 0.46
C LEU A 23 -9.32 -5.00 -0.19
N ARG A 24 -9.27 -4.83 -1.51
CA ARG A 24 -10.31 -4.12 -2.29
C ARG A 24 -10.56 -2.69 -1.83
N ARG A 25 -9.53 -2.01 -1.40
CA ARG A 25 -9.60 -0.61 -1.01
C ARG A 25 -8.25 0.07 -1.20
N ALA A 26 -8.29 1.39 -1.32
CA ALA A 26 -7.06 2.16 -1.40
C ALA A 26 -6.36 2.16 -0.04
N THR A 27 -5.04 2.17 -0.06
CA THR A 27 -4.24 2.30 1.15
C THR A 27 -4.32 3.74 1.65
N GLU A 28 -4.57 3.89 2.93
CA GLU A 28 -4.62 5.21 3.57
C GLU A 28 -3.27 5.55 4.19
N GLN A 29 -2.93 6.84 4.21
CA GLN A 29 -1.69 7.33 4.82
C GLN A 29 -1.56 6.88 6.29
N GLY A 30 -2.67 6.87 7.02
CA GLY A 30 -2.68 6.45 8.42
C GLY A 30 -2.19 5.02 8.61
N GLU A 31 -2.46 4.14 7.65
CA GLU A 31 -2.00 2.75 7.73
C GLU A 31 -0.49 2.66 7.66
N VAL A 32 0.14 3.49 6.85
CA VAL A 32 1.60 3.57 6.77
C VAL A 32 2.16 4.12 8.08
N GLY A 33 1.53 5.16 8.62
CA GLY A 33 1.90 5.74 9.91
C GLY A 33 1.78 4.74 11.05
N ASP A 34 0.70 3.96 11.07
CA ASP A 34 0.48 2.93 12.10
C ASP A 34 1.55 1.86 12.03
N THR A 35 1.93 1.44 10.84
CA THR A 35 3.01 0.46 10.64
C THR A 35 4.35 1.02 11.11
N ALA A 36 4.63 2.28 10.77
CA ALA A 36 5.85 2.94 11.23
C ALA A 36 5.90 3.03 12.76
N LEU A 37 4.77 3.38 13.37
CA LEU A 37 4.66 3.46 14.83
C LEU A 37 4.97 2.12 15.48
N PHE A 38 4.41 1.04 14.96
CA PHE A 38 4.72 -0.31 15.42
C PHE A 38 6.22 -0.60 15.33
N LEU A 39 6.83 -0.29 14.19
CA LEU A 39 8.24 -0.61 13.95
C LEU A 39 9.20 0.18 14.85
N ILE A 40 8.89 1.44 15.16
CA ILE A 40 9.75 2.26 16.02
C ILE A 40 9.44 2.08 17.51
N SER A 41 8.37 1.38 17.83
CA SER A 41 8.02 1.10 19.22
C SER A 41 8.78 -0.15 19.72
N PRO A 42 8.78 -0.41 21.02
CA PRO A 42 9.36 -1.63 21.56
C PRO A 42 8.75 -2.92 20.99
N LEU A 43 7.53 -2.84 20.46
CA LEU A 43 6.87 -3.98 19.83
C LEU A 43 7.58 -4.45 18.58
N GLY A 44 8.25 -3.54 17.88
CA GLY A 44 8.99 -3.85 16.66
C GLY A 44 10.46 -4.19 16.88
N ARG A 45 10.90 -4.35 18.12
CA ARG A 45 12.33 -4.49 18.47
C ARG A 45 13.04 -5.69 17.86
N GLY A 46 12.29 -6.68 17.41
CA GLY A 46 12.87 -7.86 16.80
C GLY A 46 12.93 -7.80 15.26
N ILE A 47 12.56 -6.67 14.67
CA ILE A 47 12.45 -6.54 13.22
C ILE A 47 13.52 -5.58 12.71
N THR A 48 14.35 -6.08 11.78
CA THR A 48 15.32 -5.25 11.07
C THR A 48 15.62 -5.89 9.71
N GLY A 49 16.09 -5.10 8.78
CA GLY A 49 16.45 -5.59 7.45
C GLY A 49 15.26 -5.98 6.57
N GLU A 50 14.03 -5.64 6.98
CA GLU A 50 12.83 -6.03 6.26
C GLU A 50 12.24 -4.88 5.46
N VAL A 51 11.54 -5.23 4.38
CA VAL A 51 10.69 -4.32 3.63
C VAL A 51 9.25 -4.77 3.90
N ILE A 52 8.48 -3.89 4.50
CA ILE A 52 7.09 -4.20 4.86
C ILE A 52 6.16 -3.42 3.94
N TYR A 53 5.33 -4.16 3.20
CA TYR A 53 4.37 -3.56 2.28
C TYR A 53 3.10 -3.17 3.03
N VAL A 54 2.63 -1.95 2.77
CA VAL A 54 1.36 -1.46 3.30
C VAL A 54 0.52 -1.04 2.10
N ASP A 55 0.04 -2.02 1.36
CA ASP A 55 -0.56 -1.82 0.05
C ASP A 55 -1.82 -2.66 -0.18
N GLY A 56 -2.45 -3.11 0.89
CA GLY A 56 -3.64 -3.93 0.77
C GLY A 56 -3.40 -5.28 0.10
N GLY A 57 -2.14 -5.70 0.00
CA GLY A 57 -1.75 -6.96 -0.62
C GLY A 57 -1.47 -6.84 -2.12
N TYR A 58 -1.50 -5.65 -2.67
CA TYR A 58 -1.34 -5.45 -4.11
C TYR A 58 -0.07 -6.11 -4.66
N HIS A 59 1.03 -6.06 -3.93
CA HIS A 59 2.32 -6.58 -4.39
C HIS A 59 2.36 -8.10 -4.58
N ILE A 60 1.40 -8.84 -4.02
CA ILE A 60 1.38 -10.31 -4.15
C ILE A 60 0.72 -10.77 -5.45
N LEU A 61 0.15 -9.85 -6.21
CA LEU A 61 -0.57 -10.20 -7.45
C LEU A 61 0.42 -10.62 -8.53
N GLY A 62 0.14 -11.75 -9.17
CA GLY A 62 0.97 -12.22 -10.27
C GLY A 62 0.58 -11.61 -11.60
N SER A 63 -0.71 -11.33 -11.80
CA SER A 63 -1.22 -10.67 -12.99
C SER A 63 -2.39 -9.79 -12.60
N LEU A 64 -2.41 -8.58 -13.15
CA LEU A 64 -3.47 -7.60 -12.93
C LEU A 64 -4.45 -7.54 -14.08
N ALA A 65 -4.08 -8.13 -15.21
CA ALA A 65 -4.92 -8.08 -16.38
C ALA A 65 -6.00 -9.15 -16.29
N SER A 66 -7.16 -8.82 -16.84
CA SER A 66 -8.17 -9.82 -17.11
C SER A 66 -7.64 -10.78 -18.14
N VAL A 67 -7.81 -12.07 -17.92
CA VAL A 67 -7.28 -13.09 -18.82
C VAL A 67 -8.28 -13.52 -19.88
N ASP A 68 -9.39 -12.93 -19.90
CA ASP A 68 -10.44 -13.22 -20.90
C ASP A 68 -10.39 -12.30 -22.10
#